data_f130b2bb370573666c340ec41a90ed0a
#
_entry.id   f130b2bb370573666c340ec41a90ed0a
#
_cell.length_a   1.000
_cell.length_b   1.000
_cell.length_c   1.000
_cell.angle_alpha   90.00
_cell.angle_beta   90.00
_cell.angle_gamma   90.00
#
_symmetry.space_group_name_H-M   'P 1'
#
loop_
_entity.id
_entity.type
_entity.pdbx_description
1 polymer ?
#
loop_
_entity_poly.entity_id
_entity_poly.type
_entity_poly.pdbx_seq_one_letter_code
_entity_poly.pdbx_strand_id
1 'polypeptide(L)'
;AIGVLALLAIQLRTVSSVREAEGQTIVSQLTQNLVEGMLINPRLEECTRNNGQRGFCKTYIDYYITAGSSDNPKNEKLDPTTSMSKKSLAKAQIAQFDQALRAALPESEFHYEICRDSSNEEPTYDGSFNSHCDKKADADTVIKVLWLKDAESDKAASGIKKSEDSIVYTYQVRVRER
;
A
#
# COMPACT_ATOMS: atom_id res chain seq x y z
N ALA A 1 24.77 -1.27 39.74
CA ALA A 1 23.34 -0.96 39.49
C ALA A 1 23.12 -0.08 38.26
N ILE A 2 23.97 0.91 37.98
CA ILE A 2 23.83 1.82 36.83
C ILE A 2 24.04 1.09 35.49
N GLY A 3 24.94 0.12 35.41
CA GLY A 3 25.23 -0.63 34.19
C GLY A 3 24.03 -1.52 33.73
N VAL A 4 23.28 -2.07 34.66
CA VAL A 4 22.08 -2.90 34.35
C VAL A 4 20.95 -2.06 33.76
N LEU A 5 20.70 -0.85 34.26
CA LEU A 5 19.70 0.06 33.77
C LEU A 5 20.05 0.55 32.35
N ALA A 6 21.29 0.83 32.04
CA ALA A 6 21.75 1.21 30.70
C ALA A 6 21.56 0.05 29.70
N LEU A 7 21.85 -1.19 30.09
CA LEU A 7 21.64 -2.38 29.25
C LEU A 7 20.15 -2.60 28.90
N LEU A 8 19.27 -2.46 29.89
CA LEU A 8 17.82 -2.56 29.67
C LEU A 8 17.29 -1.48 28.70
N ALA A 9 17.76 -0.24 28.81
CA ALA A 9 17.41 0.83 27.89
C ALA A 9 17.86 0.54 26.45
N ILE A 10 19.03 0.00 26.23
CA ILE A 10 19.54 -0.40 24.92
C ILE A 10 18.70 -1.54 24.33
N GLN A 11 18.34 -2.55 25.13
CA GLN A 11 17.50 -3.66 24.67
C GLN A 11 16.10 -3.21 24.25
N LEU A 12 15.47 -2.28 24.97
CA LEU A 12 14.17 -1.71 24.62
C LEU A 12 14.21 -0.93 23.28
N ARG A 13 15.25 -0.14 23.04
CA ARG A 13 15.46 0.55 21.76
C ARG A 13 15.67 -0.41 20.61
N THR A 14 16.44 -1.47 20.78
CA THR A 14 16.68 -2.49 19.77
C THR A 14 15.40 -3.21 19.37
N VAL A 15 14.55 -3.59 20.32
CA VAL A 15 13.25 -4.23 20.07
C VAL A 15 12.32 -3.28 19.30
N SER A 16 12.25 -2.00 19.64
CA SER A 16 11.46 -0.99 18.92
C SER A 16 11.91 -0.84 17.46
N SER A 17 13.22 -0.71 17.21
CA SER A 17 13.79 -0.62 15.86
C SER A 17 13.52 -1.87 15.02
N VAL A 18 13.60 -3.06 15.60
CA VAL A 18 13.29 -4.34 14.92
C VAL A 18 11.81 -4.39 14.50
N ARG A 19 10.89 -3.97 15.36
CA ARG A 19 9.45 -3.91 15.03
C ARG A 19 9.14 -2.93 13.90
N GLU A 20 9.80 -1.79 13.85
CA GLU A 20 9.69 -0.82 12.75
C GLU A 20 10.19 -1.42 11.43
N ALA A 21 11.35 -2.04 11.44
CA ALA A 21 11.92 -2.71 10.27
C ALA A 21 11.04 -3.86 9.79
N GLU A 22 10.44 -4.65 10.68
CA GLU A 22 9.47 -5.70 10.36
C GLU A 22 8.22 -5.12 9.69
N GLY A 23 7.66 -4.04 10.20
CA GLY A 23 6.49 -3.37 9.62
C GLY A 23 6.76 -2.91 8.19
N GLN A 24 7.90 -2.26 7.93
CA GLN A 24 8.33 -1.85 6.59
C GLN A 24 8.53 -3.07 5.66
N THR A 25 9.17 -4.10 6.14
CA THR A 25 9.40 -5.34 5.38
C THR A 25 8.09 -6.02 5.01
N ILE A 26 7.16 -6.12 5.95
CA ILE A 26 5.84 -6.74 5.72
C ILE A 26 5.04 -5.95 4.70
N VAL A 27 4.94 -4.63 4.84
CA VAL A 27 4.22 -3.77 3.88
C VAL A 27 4.85 -3.88 2.49
N SER A 28 6.17 -3.86 2.40
CA SER A 28 6.90 -4.06 1.15
C SER A 28 6.56 -5.41 0.50
N GLN A 29 6.59 -6.51 1.26
CA GLN A 29 6.25 -7.84 0.74
C GLN A 29 4.80 -7.93 0.28
N LEU A 30 3.84 -7.43 1.06
CA LEU A 30 2.43 -7.44 0.69
C LEU A 30 2.16 -6.61 -0.57
N THR A 31 2.83 -5.46 -0.70
CA THR A 31 2.74 -4.61 -1.88
C THR A 31 3.35 -5.28 -3.10
N GLN A 32 4.49 -5.95 -2.96
CA GLN A 32 5.11 -6.72 -4.04
C GLN A 32 4.23 -7.90 -4.48
N ASN A 33 3.58 -8.58 -3.57
CA ASN A 33 2.61 -9.63 -3.90
C ASN A 33 1.45 -9.10 -4.74
N LEU A 34 0.94 -7.90 -4.40
CA LEU A 34 -0.08 -7.24 -5.20
C LEU A 34 0.45 -6.86 -6.60
N VAL A 35 1.66 -6.31 -6.69
CA VAL A 35 2.32 -5.99 -7.97
C VAL A 35 2.45 -7.23 -8.86
N GLU A 36 2.90 -8.35 -8.32
CA GLU A 36 3.00 -9.63 -9.06
C GLU A 36 1.64 -10.07 -9.57
N GLY A 37 0.58 -9.96 -8.75
CA GLY A 37 -0.79 -10.21 -9.17
C GLY A 37 -1.26 -9.29 -10.30
N MET A 38 -0.89 -8.01 -10.25
CA MET A 38 -1.19 -7.04 -11.30
C MET A 38 -0.49 -7.41 -12.62
N LEU A 39 0.78 -7.79 -12.57
CA LEU A 39 1.57 -8.12 -13.76
C LEU A 39 1.01 -9.29 -14.55
N ILE A 40 0.33 -10.23 -13.92
CA ILE A 40 -0.33 -11.36 -14.58
C ILE A 40 -1.77 -11.07 -15.04
N ASN A 41 -2.33 -9.93 -14.67
CA ASN A 41 -3.72 -9.55 -14.97
C ASN A 41 -3.85 -8.15 -15.60
N PRO A 42 -3.07 -7.79 -16.62
CA PRO A 42 -3.21 -6.50 -17.27
C PRO A 42 -4.43 -6.46 -18.18
N ARG A 43 -4.99 -5.27 -18.37
CA ARG A 43 -5.81 -4.95 -19.53
C ARG A 43 -4.91 -4.67 -20.73
N LEU A 44 -5.25 -5.19 -21.87
CA LEU A 44 -4.55 -4.88 -23.12
C LEU A 44 -5.35 -3.84 -23.91
N GLU A 45 -4.70 -2.76 -24.26
CA GLU A 45 -5.25 -1.68 -25.07
C GLU A 45 -4.41 -1.47 -26.33
N GLU A 46 -5.07 -1.07 -27.42
CA GLU A 46 -4.33 -0.60 -28.60
C GLU A 46 -3.61 0.71 -28.26
N CYS A 47 -2.33 0.76 -28.54
CA CYS A 47 -1.51 1.94 -28.31
C CYS A 47 -0.54 2.18 -29.46
N THR A 48 -0.08 3.42 -29.58
CA THR A 48 1.01 3.77 -30.48
C THR A 48 2.30 3.82 -29.66
N ARG A 49 3.26 3.00 -30.03
CA ARG A 49 4.59 2.97 -29.41
C ARG A 49 5.41 4.20 -29.82
N ASN A 50 6.48 4.49 -29.08
CA ASN A 50 7.34 5.64 -29.31
C ASN A 50 7.97 5.70 -30.72
N ASN A 51 7.98 4.58 -31.44
CA ASN A 51 8.43 4.49 -32.84
C ASN A 51 7.30 4.67 -33.87
N GLY A 52 6.10 5.08 -33.46
CA GLY A 52 4.94 5.27 -34.32
C GLY A 52 4.21 3.98 -34.74
N GLN A 53 4.66 2.81 -34.28
CA GLN A 53 4.01 1.54 -34.59
C GLN A 53 2.81 1.29 -33.68
N ARG A 54 1.70 0.83 -34.27
CA ARG A 54 0.56 0.34 -33.51
C ARG A 54 0.87 -1.00 -32.86
N GLY A 55 0.44 -1.16 -31.62
CA GLY A 55 0.62 -2.39 -30.87
C GLY A 55 -0.35 -2.46 -29.69
N PHE A 56 -0.12 -3.43 -28.81
CA PHE A 56 -0.85 -3.54 -27.57
C PHE A 56 0.03 -3.13 -26.40
N CYS A 57 -0.53 -2.27 -25.54
CA CYS A 57 0.07 -1.86 -24.28
C CYS A 57 -0.69 -2.46 -23.12
N LYS A 58 0.00 -2.68 -22.02
CA LYS A 58 -0.58 -3.13 -20.77
C LYS A 58 -1.01 -1.91 -19.96
N THR A 59 -2.22 -1.97 -19.41
CA THR A 59 -2.72 -0.95 -18.48
C THR A 59 -3.43 -1.60 -17.30
N TYR A 60 -3.46 -0.91 -16.17
CA TYR A 60 -4.12 -1.35 -14.94
C TYR A 60 -5.25 -0.44 -14.51
N ILE A 61 -5.55 0.61 -15.27
CA ILE A 61 -6.49 1.68 -14.91
C ILE A 61 -7.85 1.16 -14.49
N ASP A 62 -8.52 0.38 -15.32
CA ASP A 62 -9.93 0.01 -15.11
C ASP A 62 -10.10 -1.11 -14.09
N TYR A 63 -9.00 -1.75 -13.68
CA TYR A 63 -9.04 -2.92 -12.82
C TYR A 63 -8.57 -2.63 -11.41
N TYR A 64 -7.49 -1.85 -11.26
CA TYR A 64 -6.79 -1.66 -9.99
C TYR A 64 -6.83 -0.24 -9.44
N ILE A 65 -7.18 0.77 -10.24
CA ILE A 65 -7.25 2.14 -9.75
C ILE A 65 -8.35 2.26 -8.69
N THR A 66 -7.99 2.74 -7.52
CA THR A 66 -8.88 2.93 -6.37
C THR A 66 -8.92 4.40 -5.98
N ALA A 67 -10.07 4.86 -5.56
CA ALA A 67 -10.26 6.23 -5.06
C ALA A 67 -10.14 6.26 -3.52
N GLY A 68 -8.98 5.85 -3.00
CA GLY A 68 -8.71 5.83 -1.56
C GLY A 68 -9.11 4.52 -0.86
N SER A 69 -8.71 4.39 0.39
CA SER A 69 -8.90 3.16 1.18
C SER A 69 -10.35 2.85 1.55
N SER A 70 -11.24 3.84 1.49
CA SER A 70 -12.67 3.67 1.80
C SER A 70 -13.46 2.92 0.72
N ASP A 71 -13.00 2.99 -0.53
CA ASP A 71 -13.69 2.42 -1.69
C ASP A 71 -13.20 1.02 -2.05
N ASN A 72 -12.35 0.43 -1.22
CA ASN A 72 -11.76 -0.86 -1.48
C ASN A 72 -12.76 -2.01 -1.28
N PRO A 73 -12.75 -3.01 -2.14
CA PRO A 73 -13.65 -4.16 -2.08
C PRO A 73 -13.25 -5.12 -0.95
N LYS A 74 -13.66 -4.80 0.28
CA LYS A 74 -13.25 -5.53 1.51
C LYS A 74 -13.74 -6.98 1.59
N ASN A 75 -14.77 -7.33 0.83
CA ASN A 75 -15.47 -8.61 0.96
C ASN A 75 -15.31 -9.55 -0.25
N GLU A 76 -14.57 -9.15 -1.27
CA GLU A 76 -14.33 -10.02 -2.41
C GLU A 76 -13.27 -11.07 -2.09
N LYS A 77 -13.56 -12.33 -2.42
CA LYS A 77 -12.66 -13.46 -2.20
C LYS A 77 -12.22 -14.05 -3.52
N LEU A 78 -10.97 -14.50 -3.55
CA LEU A 78 -10.50 -15.37 -4.62
C LEU A 78 -11.17 -16.73 -4.46
N ASP A 79 -11.88 -17.15 -5.50
CA ASP A 79 -12.43 -18.50 -5.61
C ASP A 79 -11.70 -19.24 -6.74
N PRO A 80 -10.77 -20.12 -6.42
CA PRO A 80 -9.99 -20.85 -7.43
C PRO A 80 -10.81 -21.90 -8.19
N THR A 81 -12.05 -22.17 -7.74
CA THR A 81 -12.93 -23.18 -8.36
C THR A 81 -13.83 -22.60 -9.44
N THR A 82 -13.96 -21.28 -9.50
CA THR A 82 -14.82 -20.59 -10.47
C THR A 82 -14.00 -19.75 -11.45
N SER A 83 -14.51 -19.66 -12.69
CA SER A 83 -13.95 -18.74 -13.67
C SER A 83 -14.24 -17.30 -13.29
N MET A 84 -13.19 -16.52 -13.05
CA MET A 84 -13.28 -15.10 -12.71
C MET A 84 -12.94 -14.21 -13.91
N SER A 85 -13.66 -13.10 -14.05
CA SER A 85 -13.26 -12.04 -14.99
C SER A 85 -11.98 -11.36 -14.48
N LYS A 86 -11.22 -10.75 -15.39
CA LYS A 86 -10.02 -9.96 -15.02
C LYS A 86 -10.33 -8.87 -13.99
N LYS A 87 -11.48 -8.23 -14.12
CA LYS A 87 -11.94 -7.19 -13.18
C LYS A 87 -12.27 -7.77 -11.80
N SER A 88 -12.95 -8.91 -11.75
CA SER A 88 -13.27 -9.59 -10.49
C SER A 88 -12.00 -10.10 -9.81
N LEU A 89 -11.04 -10.63 -10.59
CA LEU A 89 -9.74 -11.03 -10.06
C LEU A 89 -8.99 -9.84 -9.45
N ALA A 90 -8.96 -8.70 -10.12
CA ALA A 90 -8.33 -7.49 -9.61
C ALA A 90 -8.94 -7.02 -8.28
N LYS A 91 -10.27 -7.00 -8.18
CA LYS A 91 -10.97 -6.66 -6.95
C LYS A 91 -10.66 -7.63 -5.81
N ALA A 92 -10.62 -8.93 -6.09
CA ALA A 92 -10.26 -9.94 -5.11
C ALA A 92 -8.81 -9.80 -4.65
N GLN A 93 -7.87 -9.48 -5.52
CA GLN A 93 -6.47 -9.22 -5.19
C GLN A 93 -6.32 -7.98 -4.30
N ILE A 94 -7.04 -6.89 -4.58
CA ILE A 94 -7.04 -5.69 -3.73
C ILE A 94 -7.65 -6.00 -2.35
N ALA A 95 -8.75 -6.75 -2.30
CA ALA A 95 -9.37 -7.16 -1.04
C ALA A 95 -8.43 -8.03 -0.20
N GLN A 96 -7.70 -8.94 -0.82
CA GLN A 96 -6.69 -9.77 -0.16
C GLN A 96 -5.53 -8.92 0.39
N PHE A 97 -5.09 -7.94 -0.38
CA PHE A 97 -4.07 -6.98 0.07
C PHE A 97 -4.53 -6.17 1.28
N ASP A 98 -5.76 -5.63 1.26
CA ASP A 98 -6.36 -4.90 2.39
C ASP A 98 -6.44 -5.78 3.65
N GLN A 99 -6.95 -7.01 3.51
CA GLN A 99 -7.04 -7.95 4.63
C GLN A 99 -5.67 -8.32 5.19
N ALA A 100 -4.68 -8.51 4.34
CA ALA A 100 -3.32 -8.82 4.77
C ALA A 100 -2.67 -7.65 5.52
N LEU A 101 -2.88 -6.41 5.06
CA LEU A 101 -2.44 -5.22 5.78
C LEU A 101 -3.07 -5.11 7.17
N ARG A 102 -4.39 -5.35 7.28
CA ARG A 102 -5.10 -5.35 8.57
C ARG A 102 -4.57 -6.41 9.53
N ALA A 103 -4.27 -7.57 9.02
CA ALA A 103 -3.72 -8.66 9.83
C ALA A 103 -2.28 -8.38 10.27
N ALA A 104 -1.49 -7.76 9.43
CA ALA A 104 -0.08 -7.45 9.68
C ALA A 104 0.14 -6.21 10.56
N LEU A 105 -0.78 -5.26 10.51
CA LEU A 105 -0.72 -3.97 11.21
C LEU A 105 -1.94 -3.76 12.13
N PRO A 106 -2.19 -4.66 13.11
CA PRO A 106 -3.45 -4.66 13.88
C PRO A 106 -3.65 -3.41 14.74
N GLU A 107 -2.55 -2.76 15.15
CA GLU A 107 -2.54 -1.58 16.01
C GLU A 107 -2.24 -0.28 15.25
N SER A 108 -2.27 -0.33 13.92
CA SER A 108 -1.96 0.82 13.07
C SER A 108 -3.18 1.21 12.23
N GLU A 109 -3.39 2.50 12.10
CA GLU A 109 -4.24 3.04 11.04
C GLU A 109 -3.46 3.03 9.73
N PHE A 110 -4.01 2.48 8.66
CA PHE A 110 -3.36 2.48 7.36
C PHE A 110 -4.30 2.98 6.26
N HIS A 111 -3.69 3.60 5.29
CA HIS A 111 -4.32 4.11 4.08
C HIS A 111 -3.50 3.69 2.87
N TYR A 112 -4.15 3.49 1.74
CA TYR A 112 -3.46 3.29 0.48
C TYR A 112 -4.31 3.77 -0.70
N GLU A 113 -3.65 4.13 -1.77
CA GLU A 113 -4.26 4.43 -3.05
C GLU A 113 -3.45 3.78 -4.17
N ILE A 114 -4.17 3.18 -5.12
CA ILE A 114 -3.61 2.73 -6.39
C ILE A 114 -4.05 3.74 -7.43
N CYS A 115 -3.11 4.47 -8.00
CA CYS A 115 -3.39 5.60 -8.87
C CYS A 115 -2.34 5.73 -9.96
N ARG A 116 -2.58 6.63 -10.91
CA ARG A 116 -1.53 7.09 -11.84
C ARG A 116 -0.78 8.25 -11.22
N ASP A 117 0.55 8.20 -11.30
CA ASP A 117 1.40 9.25 -10.77
C ASP A 117 2.75 9.33 -11.47
N SER A 118 3.13 10.54 -11.86
CA SER A 118 4.45 10.86 -12.41
C SER A 118 5.34 11.65 -11.45
N SER A 119 4.78 12.09 -10.31
CA SER A 119 5.46 13.04 -9.42
C SER A 119 6.51 12.41 -8.51
N ASN A 120 6.37 11.16 -8.12
CA ASN A 120 7.13 10.49 -7.06
C ASN A 120 6.98 11.12 -5.66
N GLU A 121 6.00 12.00 -5.45
CA GLU A 121 5.72 12.54 -4.12
C GLU A 121 5.21 11.43 -3.20
N GLU A 122 5.71 11.43 -1.96
CA GLU A 122 5.25 10.49 -0.95
C GLU A 122 3.87 10.89 -0.42
N PRO A 123 3.03 9.91 -0.03
CA PRO A 123 1.76 10.22 0.61
C PRO A 123 1.98 10.89 1.97
N THR A 124 1.06 11.76 2.35
CA THR A 124 1.10 12.48 3.63
C THR A 124 -0.19 12.32 4.40
N TYR A 125 -0.13 12.63 5.69
CA TYR A 125 -1.27 12.63 6.59
C TYR A 125 -1.24 13.86 7.50
N ASP A 126 -2.22 14.73 7.35
CA ASP A 126 -2.43 15.91 8.18
C ASP A 126 -3.86 15.95 8.75
N GLY A 127 -4.30 14.82 9.28
CA GLY A 127 -5.68 14.61 9.70
C GLY A 127 -6.56 14.00 8.61
N SER A 128 -6.05 13.91 7.39
CA SER A 128 -6.60 13.13 6.28
C SER A 128 -5.47 12.60 5.40
N PHE A 129 -5.71 11.45 4.78
CA PHE A 129 -4.76 10.85 3.86
C PHE A 129 -4.74 11.63 2.53
N ASN A 130 -3.55 12.01 2.08
CA ASN A 130 -3.31 12.57 0.76
C ASN A 130 -2.25 11.75 0.03
N SER A 131 -2.63 11.14 -1.07
CA SER A 131 -1.72 10.31 -1.88
C SER A 131 -0.76 11.11 -2.76
N HIS A 132 -1.04 12.38 -3.02
CA HIS A 132 -0.32 13.25 -3.97
C HIS A 132 -0.20 12.65 -5.38
N CYS A 133 -1.21 11.88 -5.81
CA CYS A 133 -1.27 11.36 -7.16
C CYS A 133 -1.68 12.44 -8.16
N ASP A 134 -0.88 12.66 -9.18
CA ASP A 134 -1.18 13.67 -10.22
C ASP A 134 -2.22 13.20 -11.26
N LYS A 135 -2.52 11.91 -11.29
CA LYS A 135 -3.55 11.25 -12.12
C LYS A 135 -3.43 11.52 -13.62
N LYS A 136 -2.23 11.83 -14.12
CA LYS A 136 -2.00 12.04 -15.54
C LYS A 136 -2.23 10.77 -16.35
N ALA A 137 -2.81 10.94 -17.54
CA ALA A 137 -3.19 9.83 -18.42
C ALA A 137 -2.02 8.98 -18.92
N ASP A 138 -0.84 9.57 -19.02
CA ASP A 138 0.39 8.95 -19.50
C ASP A 138 1.33 8.48 -18.38
N ALA A 139 0.95 8.72 -17.13
CA ALA A 139 1.72 8.28 -15.96
C ALA A 139 1.54 6.78 -15.69
N ASP A 140 2.58 6.17 -15.12
CA ASP A 140 2.52 4.78 -14.67
C ASP A 140 1.60 4.62 -13.46
N THR A 141 1.08 3.41 -13.27
CA THR A 141 0.35 3.05 -12.05
C THR A 141 1.31 2.94 -10.87
N VAL A 142 0.93 3.54 -9.75
CA VAL A 142 1.69 3.56 -8.49
C VAL A 142 0.79 3.07 -7.36
N ILE A 143 1.34 2.26 -6.47
CA ILE A 143 0.71 1.88 -5.20
C ILE A 143 1.39 2.69 -4.11
N LYS A 144 0.62 3.51 -3.41
CA LYS A 144 1.09 4.33 -2.29
C LYS A 144 0.43 3.87 -1.01
N VAL A 145 1.22 3.52 -0.02
CA VAL A 145 0.77 3.05 1.30
C VAL A 145 1.32 3.98 2.37
N LEU A 146 0.47 4.32 3.32
CA LEU A 146 0.83 5.09 4.49
C LEU A 146 0.22 4.41 5.71
N TRP A 147 0.98 4.30 6.79
CA TRP A 147 0.44 3.82 8.06
C TRP A 147 0.94 4.67 9.22
N LEU A 148 0.08 4.80 10.21
CA LEU A 148 0.30 5.59 11.40
C LEU A 148 0.45 4.65 12.59
N LYS A 149 1.44 4.91 13.42
CA LYS A 149 1.64 4.23 14.69
C LYS A 149 1.74 5.26 15.80
N ASP A 150 1.00 5.02 16.90
CA ASP A 150 1.17 5.86 18.09
C ASP A 150 2.57 5.72 18.67
N ALA A 151 3.21 6.84 18.97
CA ALA A 151 4.49 6.86 19.65
C ALA A 151 4.42 6.31 21.09
N GLU A 152 3.23 6.36 21.71
CA GLU A 152 2.93 5.81 23.04
C GLU A 152 1.96 4.63 22.94
N SER A 153 2.49 3.42 22.77
CA SER A 153 1.72 2.20 22.52
C SER A 153 0.85 1.68 23.65
N ASP A 154 0.84 2.32 24.83
CA ASP A 154 0.20 1.77 26.02
C ASP A 154 -1.25 2.21 26.28
N LYS A 155 -1.85 3.01 25.39
CA LYS A 155 -3.22 3.54 25.57
C LYS A 155 -4.16 3.33 24.39
N ALA A 156 -3.90 2.39 23.52
CA ALA A 156 -4.67 2.15 22.30
C ALA A 156 -5.98 1.37 22.53
N ALA A 157 -6.81 1.76 23.48
CA ALA A 157 -8.13 1.14 23.65
C ALA A 157 -9.26 1.89 22.94
N SER A 158 -9.01 3.02 22.31
CA SER A 158 -10.06 3.79 21.61
C SER A 158 -9.48 4.66 20.51
N GLY A 159 -9.41 4.11 19.32
CA GLY A 159 -9.14 4.85 18.07
C GLY A 159 -7.94 5.80 18.16
N ILE A 160 -7.09 5.79 17.15
CA ILE A 160 -5.94 6.70 17.07
C ILE A 160 -6.46 8.12 17.20
N LYS A 161 -6.29 8.71 18.39
CA LYS A 161 -6.47 10.16 18.52
C LYS A 161 -5.35 10.81 17.72
N LYS A 162 -5.74 11.66 16.79
CA LYS A 162 -4.86 12.54 16.01
C LYS A 162 -4.01 13.37 16.96
N SER A 163 -2.89 12.82 17.43
CA SER A 163 -1.93 13.57 18.24
C SER A 163 -0.71 13.88 17.40
N GLU A 164 -0.08 15.00 17.70
CA GLU A 164 1.18 15.41 17.11
C GLU A 164 2.31 14.40 17.31
N ASP A 165 2.04 13.32 18.05
CA ASP A 165 2.98 12.27 18.44
C ASP A 165 2.88 10.98 17.61
N SER A 166 2.10 10.95 16.53
CA SER A 166 2.01 9.78 15.65
C SER A 166 3.20 9.72 14.70
N ILE A 167 3.82 8.55 14.60
CA ILE A 167 4.88 8.30 13.62
C ILE A 167 4.23 7.84 12.32
N VAL A 168 4.54 8.52 11.23
CA VAL A 168 4.04 8.23 9.89
C VAL A 168 5.08 7.45 9.11
N TYR A 169 4.68 6.30 8.56
CA TYR A 169 5.46 5.48 7.66
C TYR A 169 4.84 5.47 6.28
N THR A 170 5.67 5.49 5.24
CA THR A 170 5.22 5.44 3.85
C THR A 170 5.96 4.37 3.08
N TYR A 171 5.29 3.80 2.09
CA TYR A 171 5.88 2.93 1.09
C TYR A 171 5.18 3.18 -0.25
N GLN A 172 5.96 3.26 -1.32
CA GLN A 172 5.40 3.39 -2.66
C GLN A 172 6.17 2.54 -3.66
N VAL A 173 5.46 2.01 -4.63
CA VAL A 173 6.02 1.24 -5.72
C VAL A 173 5.34 1.60 -7.04
N ARG A 174 6.14 1.70 -8.09
CA ARG A 174 5.68 1.99 -9.45
C ARG A 174 5.56 0.71 -10.25
N VAL A 175 4.41 0.51 -10.88
CA VAL A 175 4.17 -0.59 -11.81
C VAL A 175 4.26 -0.04 -13.23
N ARG A 176 5.28 -0.45 -13.97
CA ARG A 176 5.48 0.02 -15.34
C ARG A 176 4.44 -0.56 -16.28
N GLU A 177 3.77 0.30 -17.04
CA GLU A 177 2.72 -0.06 -18.00
C GLU A 177 3.23 -0.22 -19.45
N ARG A 178 4.51 0.04 -19.71
CA ARG A 178 5.08 0.04 -21.05
C ARG A 178 6.15 -1.03 -21.25
#